data_fe0e5a989ed0a3ecd4649a7d45b93cbe
#
_entry.id   fe0e5a989ed0a3ecd4649a7d45b93cbe
#
_cell.length_a   1.000
_cell.length_b   1.000
_cell.length_c   1.000
_cell.angle_alpha   90.00
_cell.angle_beta   90.00
_cell.angle_gamma   90.00
#
_symmetry.space_group_name_H-M   'P 1'
#
loop_
_entity.id
_entity.type
_entity.pdbx_description
1 polymer ?
#
loop_
_entity_poly.entity_id
_entity_poly.type
_entity_poly.pdbx_seq_one_letter_code
_entity_poly.pdbx_strand_id
1 'polypeptide(L)'
;MERTDRTEKNNEKWFKGAAFEGAMDPEFTGIARGFLCGDVLSRGCLTDRQRALVTLTALTTCQTLDNMAAYTEAALGAGATPEEIKETLYQCTPYIGMERVWAALKEVNRAFQAAGIKEPCKEQGTVTEETRFEKGLAVQQEIFGADNINNMRAAAPEELKHIQDYLSAYCFGDFYTRGTLDLKMRELITFCAICCLGGCEPQAKSHAGANISVGNTRELLIDAVTQCLPFIGFPRMLNAISCINEVTR
;
A
#
# COMPACT_ATOMS: atom_id res chain seq x y z
N MET A 1 -9.47 24.71 -13.80
CA MET A 1 -10.51 24.39 -12.78
C MET A 1 -9.97 24.88 -11.46
N GLU A 2 -10.71 25.73 -10.77
CA GLU A 2 -10.34 26.27 -9.46
C GLU A 2 -10.23 25.18 -8.40
N ARG A 3 -9.51 25.47 -7.31
CA ARG A 3 -9.34 24.49 -6.20
C ARG A 3 -10.67 24.08 -5.60
N THR A 4 -11.58 25.02 -5.43
CA THR A 4 -12.94 24.76 -4.87
C THR A 4 -13.72 23.80 -5.76
N ASP A 5 -13.73 24.01 -7.08
CA ASP A 5 -14.42 23.13 -8.02
C ASP A 5 -13.86 21.71 -8.00
N ARG A 6 -12.50 21.58 -7.90
CA ARG A 6 -11.84 20.27 -7.76
C ARG A 6 -12.23 19.59 -6.47
N THR A 7 -12.29 20.35 -5.39
CA THR A 7 -12.68 19.85 -4.06
C THR A 7 -14.06 19.25 -4.11
N GLU A 8 -15.05 19.99 -4.61
CA GLU A 8 -16.43 19.53 -4.72
C GLU A 8 -16.56 18.30 -5.62
N LYS A 9 -15.96 18.35 -6.81
CA LYS A 9 -15.99 17.25 -7.76
C LYS A 9 -15.40 15.96 -7.18
N ASN A 10 -14.24 16.03 -6.51
CA ASN A 10 -13.61 14.85 -5.95
C ASN A 10 -14.31 14.39 -4.67
N ASN A 11 -14.84 15.30 -3.84
CA ASN A 11 -15.65 14.93 -2.69
C ASN A 11 -16.89 14.14 -3.11
N GLU A 12 -17.59 14.61 -4.13
CA GLU A 12 -18.75 13.87 -4.69
C GLU A 12 -18.31 12.51 -5.27
N LYS A 13 -17.26 12.49 -6.10
CA LYS A 13 -16.77 11.27 -6.77
C LYS A 13 -16.34 10.18 -5.79
N TRP A 14 -15.57 10.55 -4.74
CA TRP A 14 -14.92 9.59 -3.84
C TRP A 14 -15.74 9.29 -2.60
N PHE A 15 -16.54 10.26 -2.12
CA PHE A 15 -17.20 10.18 -0.82
C PHE A 15 -18.68 10.54 -0.87
N LYS A 16 -19.27 10.64 -2.07
CA LYS A 16 -20.69 11.02 -2.25
C LYS A 16 -21.04 12.33 -1.50
N GLY A 17 -20.10 13.27 -1.52
CA GLY A 17 -20.25 14.54 -0.81
C GLY A 17 -19.83 14.51 0.67
N ALA A 18 -19.60 13.35 1.27
CA ALA A 18 -19.52 13.14 2.71
C ALA A 18 -18.08 13.02 3.29
N ALA A 19 -17.04 13.51 2.58
CA ALA A 19 -15.68 13.45 3.13
C ALA A 19 -15.55 14.22 4.44
N PHE A 20 -15.12 13.52 5.50
CA PHE A 20 -14.95 14.05 6.86
C PHE A 20 -16.26 14.55 7.51
N GLU A 21 -17.44 14.10 7.08
CA GLU A 21 -18.69 14.38 7.76
C GLU A 21 -18.72 13.71 9.14
N GLY A 22 -19.41 14.37 10.07
CA GLY A 22 -19.50 13.92 11.46
C GLY A 22 -18.41 14.48 12.39
N ALA A 23 -17.35 15.09 11.86
CA ALA A 23 -16.46 15.90 12.68
C ALA A 23 -17.18 17.19 13.09
N MET A 24 -17.32 17.43 14.40
CA MET A 24 -17.94 18.66 14.92
C MET A 24 -17.01 19.88 14.85
N ASP A 25 -16.15 19.92 13.80
CA ASP A 25 -15.15 20.94 13.54
C ASP A 25 -15.19 21.35 12.06
N PRO A 26 -16.08 22.29 11.69
CA PRO A 26 -16.28 22.66 10.28
C PRO A 26 -15.06 23.35 9.65
N GLU A 27 -14.26 24.07 10.42
CA GLU A 27 -13.06 24.73 9.91
C GLU A 27 -11.99 23.70 9.53
N PHE A 28 -11.70 22.75 10.42
CA PHE A 28 -10.75 21.66 10.14
C PHE A 28 -11.25 20.77 9.00
N THR A 29 -12.53 20.44 8.98
CA THR A 29 -13.19 19.69 7.89
C THR A 29 -12.97 20.38 6.53
N GLY A 30 -13.14 21.70 6.47
CA GLY A 30 -12.89 22.49 5.26
C GLY A 30 -11.44 22.41 4.80
N ILE A 31 -10.47 22.53 5.73
CA ILE A 31 -9.03 22.42 5.46
C ILE A 31 -8.69 21.01 4.95
N ALA A 32 -9.11 19.97 5.67
CA ALA A 32 -8.83 18.56 5.35
C ALA A 32 -9.43 18.16 3.99
N ARG A 33 -10.71 18.51 3.75
CA ARG A 33 -11.40 18.26 2.49
C ARG A 33 -10.73 18.99 1.33
N GLY A 34 -10.40 20.28 1.51
CA GLY A 34 -9.69 21.07 0.51
C GLY A 34 -8.34 20.47 0.14
N PHE A 35 -7.57 20.00 1.12
CA PHE A 35 -6.28 19.37 0.86
C PHE A 35 -6.42 17.99 0.19
N LEU A 36 -7.21 17.09 0.75
CA LEU A 36 -7.38 15.76 0.16
C LEU A 36 -8.04 15.82 -1.21
N CYS A 37 -9.23 16.41 -1.31
CA CYS A 37 -10.03 16.39 -2.53
C CYS A 37 -9.58 17.45 -3.55
N GLY A 38 -9.18 18.64 -3.10
CA GLY A 38 -8.78 19.74 -3.97
C GLY A 38 -7.37 19.62 -4.51
N ASP A 39 -6.43 19.20 -3.67
CA ASP A 39 -5.01 19.20 -4.02
C ASP A 39 -4.49 17.79 -4.34
N VAL A 40 -4.62 16.81 -3.43
CA VAL A 40 -3.99 15.49 -3.55
C VAL A 40 -4.68 14.62 -4.61
N LEU A 41 -6.01 14.44 -4.54
CA LEU A 41 -6.76 13.61 -5.49
C LEU A 41 -6.79 14.18 -6.92
N SER A 42 -6.43 15.45 -7.10
CA SER A 42 -6.42 16.11 -8.40
C SER A 42 -5.08 16.03 -9.13
N ARG A 43 -4.07 15.42 -8.52
CA ARG A 43 -2.69 15.48 -8.98
C ARG A 43 -2.18 14.12 -9.46
N GLY A 44 -1.26 14.16 -10.45
CA GLY A 44 -0.36 13.05 -10.77
C GLY A 44 -0.94 11.99 -11.69
N CYS A 45 -0.20 10.89 -11.86
CA CYS A 45 -0.45 9.84 -12.85
C CYS A 45 -1.13 8.57 -12.28
N LEU A 46 -1.35 8.49 -10.96
CA LEU A 46 -2.05 7.35 -10.37
C LEU A 46 -3.47 7.23 -10.93
N THR A 47 -3.86 6.04 -11.34
CA THR A 47 -5.27 5.73 -11.59
C THR A 47 -6.08 5.81 -10.29
N ASP A 48 -7.40 5.99 -10.39
CA ASP A 48 -8.28 6.02 -9.21
C ASP A 48 -8.15 4.75 -8.37
N ARG A 49 -8.08 3.58 -9.03
CA ARG A 49 -7.86 2.29 -8.38
C ARG A 49 -6.53 2.26 -7.60
N GLN A 50 -5.42 2.70 -8.19
CA GLN A 50 -4.13 2.76 -7.51
C GLN A 50 -4.18 3.72 -6.31
N ARG A 51 -4.81 4.90 -6.47
CA ARG A 51 -5.01 5.85 -5.36
C ARG A 51 -5.74 5.23 -4.18
N ALA A 52 -6.81 4.51 -4.47
CA ALA A 52 -7.61 3.84 -3.45
C ALA A 52 -6.79 2.78 -2.69
N LEU A 53 -6.08 1.90 -3.41
CA LEU A 53 -5.26 0.85 -2.79
C LEU A 53 -4.10 1.44 -1.97
N VAL A 54 -3.43 2.49 -2.48
CA VAL A 54 -2.39 3.24 -1.73
C VAL A 54 -2.97 3.89 -0.48
N THR A 55 -4.18 4.45 -0.56
CA THR A 55 -4.84 5.05 0.61
C THR A 55 -5.17 4.00 1.67
N LEU A 56 -5.71 2.85 1.27
CA LEU A 56 -5.97 1.73 2.20
C LEU A 56 -4.67 1.21 2.84
N THR A 57 -3.56 1.20 2.09
CA THR A 57 -2.22 0.90 2.63
C THR A 57 -1.83 1.88 3.73
N ALA A 58 -1.99 3.18 3.50
CA ALA A 58 -1.66 4.22 4.48
C ALA A 58 -2.52 4.09 5.75
N LEU A 59 -3.83 3.95 5.61
CA LEU A 59 -4.76 3.78 6.75
C LEU A 59 -4.43 2.52 7.57
N THR A 60 -4.16 1.39 6.90
CA THR A 60 -3.78 0.14 7.54
C THR A 60 -2.47 0.30 8.31
N THR A 61 -1.46 0.92 7.70
CA THR A 61 -0.15 1.10 8.33
C THR A 61 -0.21 2.04 9.52
N CYS A 62 -0.91 3.17 9.38
CA CYS A 62 -1.06 4.18 10.44
C CYS A 62 -2.07 3.80 11.52
N GLN A 63 -2.85 2.73 11.32
CA GLN A 63 -3.94 2.29 12.21
C GLN A 63 -5.01 3.37 12.43
N THR A 64 -5.28 4.17 11.41
CA THR A 64 -6.34 5.18 11.41
C THR A 64 -7.61 4.57 10.81
N LEU A 65 -8.22 3.64 11.52
CA LEU A 65 -9.23 2.72 11.00
C LEU A 65 -10.67 3.26 11.05
N ASP A 66 -10.93 4.35 11.77
CA ASP A 66 -12.28 4.90 11.96
C ASP A 66 -13.01 5.21 10.64
N ASN A 67 -12.25 5.61 9.62
CA ASN A 67 -12.79 5.91 8.29
C ASN A 67 -12.54 4.77 7.27
N MET A 68 -12.05 3.60 7.71
CA MET A 68 -11.71 2.49 6.79
C MET A 68 -12.90 2.07 5.92
N ALA A 69 -14.12 2.08 6.46
CA ALA A 69 -15.32 1.72 5.72
C ALA A 69 -15.57 2.68 4.53
N ALA A 70 -15.48 4.00 4.75
CA ALA A 70 -15.68 5.00 3.71
C ALA A 70 -14.62 4.87 2.59
N TYR A 71 -13.36 4.64 2.95
CA TYR A 71 -12.29 4.43 1.97
C TYR A 71 -12.39 3.07 1.27
N THR A 72 -12.95 2.04 1.91
CA THR A 72 -13.25 0.76 1.26
C THR A 72 -14.36 0.93 0.21
N GLU A 73 -15.43 1.66 0.53
CA GLU A 73 -16.48 2.01 -0.43
C GLU A 73 -15.92 2.83 -1.61
N ALA A 74 -15.08 3.82 -1.31
CA ALA A 74 -14.41 4.61 -2.33
C ALA A 74 -13.52 3.74 -3.24
N ALA A 75 -12.83 2.74 -2.70
CA ALA A 75 -12.01 1.80 -3.46
C ALA A 75 -12.87 0.94 -4.40
N LEU A 76 -14.00 0.42 -3.93
CA LEU A 76 -14.96 -0.30 -4.76
C LEU A 76 -15.51 0.59 -5.88
N GLY A 77 -15.87 1.85 -5.55
CA GLY A 77 -16.31 2.86 -6.51
C GLY A 77 -15.24 3.24 -7.54
N ALA A 78 -13.97 3.17 -7.18
CA ALA A 78 -12.81 3.38 -8.06
C ALA A 78 -12.46 2.16 -8.95
N GLY A 79 -13.24 1.07 -8.84
CA GLY A 79 -13.09 -0.13 -9.64
C GLY A 79 -12.12 -1.17 -9.07
N ALA A 80 -11.71 -1.05 -7.81
CA ALA A 80 -10.98 -2.12 -7.12
C ALA A 80 -11.94 -3.27 -6.78
N THR A 81 -11.49 -4.50 -7.02
CA THR A 81 -12.27 -5.68 -6.62
C THR A 81 -12.11 -5.97 -5.12
N PRO A 82 -13.06 -6.70 -4.51
CA PRO A 82 -12.91 -7.13 -3.11
C PRO A 82 -11.60 -7.90 -2.85
N GLU A 83 -11.20 -8.75 -3.80
CA GLU A 83 -9.94 -9.49 -3.73
C GLU A 83 -8.73 -8.55 -3.73
N GLU A 84 -8.71 -7.53 -4.60
CA GLU A 84 -7.61 -6.55 -4.66
C GLU A 84 -7.50 -5.73 -3.36
N ILE A 85 -8.63 -5.36 -2.78
CA ILE A 85 -8.66 -4.67 -1.49
C ILE A 85 -8.05 -5.55 -0.40
N LYS A 86 -8.45 -6.82 -0.31
CA LYS A 86 -7.87 -7.76 0.67
C LYS A 86 -6.40 -8.03 0.42
N GLU A 87 -6.01 -8.27 -0.83
CA GLU A 87 -4.61 -8.51 -1.20
C GLU A 87 -3.72 -7.29 -0.91
N THR A 88 -4.27 -6.08 -0.99
CA THR A 88 -3.54 -4.86 -0.57
C THR A 88 -3.21 -4.90 0.92
N LEU A 89 -4.17 -5.27 1.77
CA LEU A 89 -3.93 -5.40 3.20
C LEU A 89 -2.99 -6.57 3.51
N TYR A 90 -3.18 -7.72 2.85
CA TYR A 90 -2.29 -8.89 3.01
C TYR A 90 -0.85 -8.54 2.65
N GLN A 91 -0.61 -7.81 1.57
CA GLN A 91 0.72 -7.37 1.15
C GLN A 91 1.43 -6.52 2.22
N CYS A 92 0.70 -5.79 3.04
CA CYS A 92 1.29 -5.01 4.13
C CYS A 92 1.83 -5.89 5.28
N THR A 93 1.34 -7.13 5.43
CA THR A 93 1.58 -7.96 6.62
C THR A 93 3.06 -8.16 6.96
N PRO A 94 3.96 -8.50 6.03
CA PRO A 94 5.37 -8.72 6.34
C PRO A 94 6.10 -7.45 6.81
N TYR A 95 5.56 -6.28 6.51
CA TYR A 95 6.21 -4.98 6.75
C TYR A 95 5.72 -4.27 8.00
N ILE A 96 4.42 -4.40 8.31
CA ILE A 96 3.81 -3.67 9.44
C ILE A 96 3.34 -4.58 10.58
N GLY A 97 3.42 -5.89 10.39
CA GLY A 97 3.00 -6.89 11.36
C GLY A 97 1.53 -7.30 11.22
N MET A 98 1.25 -8.57 11.53
CA MET A 98 -0.04 -9.22 11.27
C MET A 98 -1.22 -8.61 12.06
N GLU A 99 -1.01 -8.17 13.27
CA GLU A 99 -2.11 -7.64 14.12
C GLU A 99 -2.68 -6.33 13.58
N ARG A 100 -1.83 -5.47 13.00
CA ARG A 100 -2.30 -4.24 12.34
C ARG A 100 -3.17 -4.56 11.13
N VAL A 101 -2.75 -5.55 10.34
CA VAL A 101 -3.52 -5.99 9.17
C VAL A 101 -4.81 -6.67 9.59
N TRP A 102 -4.76 -7.50 10.65
CA TRP A 102 -5.95 -8.15 11.19
C TRP A 102 -7.02 -7.16 11.65
N ALA A 103 -6.61 -6.08 12.32
CA ALA A 103 -7.51 -5.01 12.73
C ALA A 103 -8.17 -4.32 11.51
N ALA A 104 -7.37 -3.98 10.49
CA ALA A 104 -7.87 -3.35 9.26
C ALA A 104 -8.83 -4.27 8.48
N LEU A 105 -8.52 -5.58 8.39
CA LEU A 105 -9.39 -6.57 7.73
C LEU A 105 -10.77 -6.66 8.37
N LYS A 106 -10.89 -6.51 9.69
CA LYS A 106 -12.20 -6.49 10.36
C LYS A 106 -13.07 -5.33 9.85
N GLU A 107 -12.50 -4.15 9.69
CA GLU A 107 -13.22 -2.97 9.20
C GLU A 107 -13.57 -3.10 7.71
N VAL A 108 -12.67 -3.62 6.88
CA VAL A 108 -12.93 -3.91 5.46
C VAL A 108 -14.06 -4.93 5.33
N ASN A 109 -14.06 -6.01 6.13
CA ASN A 109 -15.11 -7.03 6.11
C ASN A 109 -16.47 -6.45 6.52
N ARG A 110 -16.52 -5.53 7.51
CA ARG A 110 -17.74 -4.81 7.86
C ARG A 110 -18.27 -3.97 6.69
N ALA A 111 -17.37 -3.26 5.99
CA ALA A 111 -17.76 -2.49 4.82
C ALA A 111 -18.28 -3.39 3.69
N PHE A 112 -17.66 -4.54 3.47
CA PHE A 112 -18.12 -5.52 2.48
C PHE A 112 -19.51 -6.06 2.82
N GLN A 113 -19.77 -6.40 4.08
CA GLN A 113 -21.09 -6.84 4.53
C GLN A 113 -22.15 -5.75 4.30
N ALA A 114 -21.83 -4.49 4.62
CA ALA A 114 -22.74 -3.35 4.39
C ALA A 114 -23.02 -3.13 2.89
N ALA A 115 -22.02 -3.40 2.02
CA ALA A 115 -22.16 -3.33 0.57
C ALA A 115 -22.82 -4.59 -0.06
N GLY A 116 -23.18 -5.61 0.73
CA GLY A 116 -23.79 -6.86 0.25
C GLY A 116 -22.79 -7.77 -0.49
N ILE A 117 -21.48 -7.57 -0.29
CA ILE A 117 -20.44 -8.40 -0.90
C ILE A 117 -20.36 -9.74 -0.14
N LYS A 118 -20.39 -10.82 -0.91
CA LYS A 118 -20.32 -12.17 -0.35
C LYS A 118 -18.91 -12.52 0.13
N GLU A 119 -18.80 -12.95 1.37
CA GLU A 119 -17.57 -13.45 2.00
C GLU A 119 -17.65 -14.97 2.23
N PRO A 120 -16.51 -15.69 2.24
CA PRO A 120 -15.15 -15.20 1.92
C PRO A 120 -14.99 -14.88 0.44
N CYS A 121 -14.07 -13.93 0.13
CA CYS A 121 -13.64 -13.69 -1.25
C CYS A 121 -12.90 -14.91 -1.80
N LYS A 122 -12.75 -14.97 -3.13
CA LYS A 122 -12.02 -16.04 -3.79
C LYS A 122 -10.58 -16.11 -3.29
N GLU A 123 -10.12 -17.31 -2.95
CA GLU A 123 -8.74 -17.57 -2.54
C GLU A 123 -7.74 -17.24 -3.64
N GLN A 124 -6.63 -16.62 -3.27
CA GLN A 124 -5.57 -16.15 -4.18
C GLN A 124 -4.23 -16.87 -3.92
N GLY A 125 -4.17 -17.84 -3.01
CA GLY A 125 -2.96 -18.61 -2.71
C GLY A 125 -2.50 -19.44 -3.92
N THR A 126 -1.20 -19.47 -4.18
CA THR A 126 -0.58 -20.19 -5.31
C THR A 126 0.53 -21.15 -4.86
N VAL A 127 0.83 -21.18 -3.57
CA VAL A 127 1.88 -22.02 -2.97
C VAL A 127 1.31 -23.00 -1.96
N THR A 128 2.07 -24.06 -1.69
CA THR A 128 1.85 -25.01 -0.60
C THR A 128 3.02 -24.95 0.38
N GLU A 129 2.95 -25.66 1.50
CA GLU A 129 4.09 -25.73 2.46
C GLU A 129 5.38 -26.22 1.79
N GLU A 130 5.28 -27.13 0.83
CA GLU A 130 6.45 -27.69 0.13
C GLU A 130 7.04 -26.72 -0.89
N THR A 131 6.24 -25.82 -1.45
CA THR A 131 6.65 -24.97 -2.58
C THR A 131 6.86 -23.49 -2.22
N ARG A 132 6.40 -23.04 -1.04
CA ARG A 132 6.41 -21.63 -0.65
C ARG A 132 7.81 -21.02 -0.61
N PHE A 133 8.81 -21.79 -0.12
CA PHE A 133 10.18 -21.32 -0.04
C PHE A 133 10.80 -21.13 -1.43
N GLU A 134 10.75 -22.14 -2.28
CA GLU A 134 11.37 -22.09 -3.61
C GLU A 134 10.73 -21.01 -4.50
N LYS A 135 9.40 -20.96 -4.52
CA LYS A 135 8.67 -19.95 -5.30
C LYS A 135 8.89 -18.55 -4.77
N GLY A 136 8.93 -18.39 -3.44
CA GLY A 136 9.21 -17.11 -2.83
C GLY A 136 10.64 -16.62 -3.11
N LEU A 137 11.63 -17.51 -3.00
CA LEU A 137 13.01 -17.19 -3.33
C LEU A 137 13.15 -16.77 -4.82
N ALA A 138 12.44 -17.46 -5.72
CA ALA A 138 12.45 -17.09 -7.14
C ALA A 138 11.89 -15.69 -7.39
N VAL A 139 10.75 -15.34 -6.77
CA VAL A 139 10.18 -13.97 -6.86
C VAL A 139 11.09 -12.93 -6.23
N GLN A 140 11.71 -13.24 -5.08
CA GLN A 140 12.67 -12.36 -4.43
C GLN A 140 13.89 -12.08 -5.35
N GLN A 141 14.41 -13.11 -6.01
CA GLN A 141 15.49 -12.99 -6.96
C GLN A 141 15.10 -12.23 -8.24
N GLU A 142 13.87 -12.39 -8.72
CA GLU A 142 13.33 -11.65 -9.87
C GLU A 142 13.31 -10.13 -9.58
N ILE A 143 12.88 -9.72 -8.40
CA ILE A 143 12.74 -8.32 -8.02
C ILE A 143 14.09 -7.67 -7.70
N PHE A 144 14.93 -8.34 -6.91
CA PHE A 144 16.15 -7.76 -6.32
C PHE A 144 17.46 -8.25 -6.98
N GLY A 145 17.39 -9.16 -7.95
CA GLY A 145 18.53 -9.77 -8.62
C GLY A 145 19.04 -11.00 -7.88
N ALA A 146 19.25 -12.09 -8.63
CA ALA A 146 19.65 -13.39 -8.08
C ALA A 146 20.98 -13.31 -7.32
N ASP A 147 22.01 -12.67 -7.90
CA ASP A 147 23.34 -12.56 -7.28
C ASP A 147 23.28 -11.78 -5.96
N ASN A 148 22.50 -10.68 -5.92
CA ASN A 148 22.32 -9.88 -4.71
C ASN A 148 21.67 -10.71 -3.60
N ILE A 149 20.61 -11.43 -3.89
CA ILE A 149 19.89 -12.26 -2.91
C ILE A 149 20.78 -13.43 -2.46
N ASN A 150 21.47 -14.12 -3.37
CA ASN A 150 22.37 -15.22 -3.02
C ASN A 150 23.52 -14.76 -2.14
N ASN A 151 24.16 -13.62 -2.45
CA ASN A 151 25.22 -13.03 -1.65
C ASN A 151 24.74 -12.61 -0.26
N MET A 152 23.56 -11.99 -0.17
CA MET A 152 22.96 -11.62 1.11
C MET A 152 22.70 -12.86 2.01
N ARG A 153 22.18 -13.94 1.42
CA ARG A 153 21.94 -15.21 2.13
C ARG A 153 23.25 -15.87 2.56
N ALA A 154 24.26 -15.91 1.67
CA ALA A 154 25.57 -16.49 1.97
C ALA A 154 26.33 -15.72 3.06
N ALA A 155 26.21 -14.40 3.09
CA ALA A 155 26.86 -13.54 4.08
C ALA A 155 26.14 -13.52 5.44
N ALA A 156 24.94 -14.08 5.56
CA ALA A 156 24.19 -14.08 6.82
C ALA A 156 24.90 -14.96 7.87
N PRO A 157 25.14 -14.46 9.09
CA PRO A 157 25.62 -15.27 10.21
C PRO A 157 24.70 -16.49 10.45
N GLU A 158 25.27 -17.59 10.94
CA GLU A 158 24.55 -18.86 11.12
C GLU A 158 23.25 -18.67 11.94
N GLU A 159 23.35 -17.91 13.02
CA GLU A 159 22.24 -17.61 13.92
C GLU A 159 21.13 -16.75 13.28
N LEU A 160 21.39 -16.10 12.13
CA LEU A 160 20.44 -15.25 11.41
C LEU A 160 19.92 -15.90 10.11
N LYS A 161 20.36 -17.07 9.72
CA LYS A 161 19.91 -17.75 8.49
C LYS A 161 18.41 -17.95 8.43
N HIS A 162 17.79 -18.27 9.57
CA HIS A 162 16.35 -18.44 9.66
C HIS A 162 15.57 -17.17 9.26
N ILE A 163 16.13 -15.97 9.48
CA ILE A 163 15.52 -14.71 9.04
C ILE A 163 15.50 -14.62 7.51
N GLN A 164 16.58 -15.07 6.83
CA GLN A 164 16.63 -15.15 5.38
C GLN A 164 15.60 -16.15 4.83
N ASP A 165 15.41 -17.26 5.52
CA ASP A 165 14.40 -18.26 5.15
C ASP A 165 12.97 -17.73 5.33
N TYR A 166 12.70 -17.00 6.42
CA TYR A 166 11.42 -16.33 6.62
C TYR A 166 11.15 -15.26 5.56
N LEU A 167 12.17 -14.49 5.16
CA LEU A 167 12.01 -13.54 4.06
C LEU A 167 11.57 -14.26 2.77
N SER A 168 12.26 -15.34 2.39
CA SER A 168 11.93 -16.06 1.16
C SER A 168 10.58 -16.79 1.26
N ALA A 169 10.32 -17.54 2.34
CA ALA A 169 9.12 -18.36 2.46
C ALA A 169 7.88 -17.54 2.83
N TYR A 170 7.96 -16.74 3.91
CA TYR A 170 6.82 -15.99 4.43
C TYR A 170 6.56 -14.71 3.64
N CYS A 171 7.56 -13.81 3.53
CA CYS A 171 7.33 -12.53 2.87
C CYS A 171 7.06 -12.73 1.37
N PHE A 172 7.96 -13.41 0.65
CA PHE A 172 7.82 -13.59 -0.79
C PHE A 172 6.93 -14.78 -1.16
N GLY A 173 7.06 -15.92 -0.49
CA GLY A 173 6.28 -17.12 -0.78
C GLY A 173 4.80 -16.97 -0.46
N ASP A 174 4.45 -16.55 0.76
CA ASP A 174 3.05 -16.50 1.16
C ASP A 174 2.31 -15.25 0.68
N PHE A 175 3.00 -14.15 0.37
CA PHE A 175 2.35 -12.90 -0.03
C PHE A 175 2.63 -12.48 -1.47
N TYR A 176 3.86 -12.46 -1.95
CA TYR A 176 4.16 -11.98 -3.30
C TYR A 176 3.72 -12.92 -4.43
N THR A 177 3.67 -14.23 -4.18
CA THR A 177 3.21 -15.22 -5.18
C THR A 177 1.71 -15.25 -5.40
N ARG A 178 0.93 -14.60 -4.51
CA ARG A 178 -0.54 -14.62 -4.55
C ARG A 178 -1.07 -13.95 -5.81
N GLY A 179 -2.26 -14.36 -6.25
CA GLY A 179 -2.95 -13.81 -7.41
C GLY A 179 -3.44 -12.37 -7.23
N THR A 180 -4.20 -11.90 -8.21
CA THR A 180 -4.95 -10.64 -8.23
C THR A 180 -4.11 -9.38 -8.42
N LEU A 181 -3.03 -9.18 -7.65
CA LEU A 181 -2.11 -8.05 -7.81
C LEU A 181 -0.82 -8.51 -8.51
N ASP A 182 -0.39 -7.76 -9.52
CA ASP A 182 0.91 -7.96 -10.15
C ASP A 182 2.07 -7.42 -9.28
N LEU A 183 3.31 -7.76 -9.65
CA LEU A 183 4.51 -7.34 -8.90
C LEU A 183 4.65 -5.83 -8.84
N LYS A 184 4.20 -5.09 -9.86
CA LYS A 184 4.23 -3.63 -9.86
C LYS A 184 3.37 -3.06 -8.74
N MET A 185 2.14 -3.57 -8.60
CA MET A 185 1.24 -3.10 -7.55
C MET A 185 1.69 -3.57 -6.17
N ARG A 186 2.21 -4.79 -6.03
CA ARG A 186 2.77 -5.32 -4.77
C ARG A 186 3.94 -4.48 -4.28
N GLU A 187 4.89 -4.14 -5.15
CA GLU A 187 6.02 -3.28 -4.80
C GLU A 187 5.58 -1.84 -4.48
N LEU A 188 4.58 -1.31 -5.17
CA LEU A 188 4.03 0.02 -4.87
C LEU A 188 3.39 0.06 -3.47
N ILE A 189 2.57 -0.94 -3.14
CA ILE A 189 1.95 -1.10 -1.80
C ILE A 189 3.03 -1.24 -0.74
N THR A 190 4.01 -2.09 -0.96
CA THR A 190 5.12 -2.33 -0.03
C THR A 190 5.90 -1.05 0.25
N PHE A 191 6.28 -0.33 -0.80
CA PHE A 191 6.98 0.95 -0.67
C PHE A 191 6.15 1.96 0.13
N CYS A 192 4.86 2.10 -0.18
CA CYS A 192 3.96 2.98 0.57
C CYS A 192 3.83 2.56 2.03
N ALA A 193 3.70 1.26 2.33
CA ALA A 193 3.62 0.76 3.70
C ALA A 193 4.89 1.12 4.51
N ILE A 194 6.07 0.89 3.94
CA ILE A 194 7.35 1.23 4.56
C ILE A 194 7.46 2.74 4.82
N CYS A 195 7.11 3.57 3.82
CA CYS A 195 7.12 5.03 3.96
C CYS A 195 6.13 5.53 5.04
N CYS A 196 4.93 4.92 5.08
CA CYS A 196 3.93 5.24 6.10
C CYS A 196 4.35 4.79 7.51
N LEU A 197 5.09 3.70 7.64
CA LEU A 197 5.65 3.25 8.91
C LEU A 197 6.67 4.26 9.45
N GLY A 198 7.59 4.72 8.60
CA GLY A 198 8.66 5.65 8.92
C GLY A 198 9.79 5.01 9.73
N GLY A 199 10.98 5.63 9.73
CA GLY A 199 12.16 5.10 10.42
C GLY A 199 12.77 3.86 9.74
N CYS A 200 12.43 3.62 8.48
CA CYS A 200 12.82 2.45 7.69
C CYS A 200 13.45 2.89 6.36
N GLU A 201 14.25 3.95 6.36
CA GLU A 201 14.84 4.54 5.15
C GLU A 201 15.67 3.55 4.32
N PRO A 202 16.49 2.64 4.91
CA PRO A 202 17.20 1.62 4.12
C PRO A 202 16.25 0.71 3.33
N GLN A 203 15.15 0.28 3.94
CA GLN A 203 14.13 -0.54 3.29
C GLN A 203 13.36 0.27 2.25
N ALA A 204 13.01 1.53 2.54
CA ALA A 204 12.37 2.43 1.60
C ALA A 204 13.22 2.62 0.33
N LYS A 205 14.55 2.80 0.46
CA LYS A 205 15.47 2.87 -0.68
C LYS A 205 15.50 1.57 -1.47
N SER A 206 15.61 0.43 -0.79
CA SER A 206 15.61 -0.88 -1.44
C SER A 206 14.34 -1.09 -2.27
N HIS A 207 13.16 -0.82 -1.69
CA HIS A 207 11.88 -0.98 -2.37
C HIS A 207 11.58 0.12 -3.40
N ALA A 208 12.15 1.33 -3.28
CA ALA A 208 12.13 2.30 -4.36
C ALA A 208 12.90 1.78 -5.59
N GLY A 209 14.08 1.18 -5.40
CA GLY A 209 14.84 0.52 -6.46
C GLY A 209 14.10 -0.68 -7.05
N ALA A 210 13.50 -1.53 -6.21
CA ALA A 210 12.66 -2.66 -6.62
C ALA A 210 11.47 -2.22 -7.50
N ASN A 211 10.80 -1.11 -7.14
CA ASN A 211 9.75 -0.54 -7.97
C ASN A 211 10.24 -0.19 -9.38
N ILE A 212 11.42 0.42 -9.49
CA ILE A 212 12.01 0.71 -10.82
C ILE A 212 12.31 -0.59 -11.56
N SER A 213 12.87 -1.62 -10.89
CA SER A 213 13.17 -2.92 -11.49
C SER A 213 11.93 -3.61 -12.07
N VAL A 214 10.80 -3.57 -11.37
CA VAL A 214 9.54 -4.15 -11.86
C VAL A 214 8.80 -3.26 -12.87
N GLY A 215 9.35 -2.07 -13.20
CA GLY A 215 8.85 -1.17 -14.25
C GLY A 215 7.85 -0.13 -13.78
N ASN A 216 7.82 0.21 -12.49
CA ASN A 216 7.20 1.43 -11.99
C ASN A 216 8.12 2.63 -12.28
N THR A 217 7.55 3.82 -12.37
CA THR A 217 8.33 5.03 -12.67
C THR A 217 8.58 5.88 -11.42
N ARG A 218 9.61 6.72 -11.48
CA ARG A 218 9.88 7.71 -10.44
C ARG A 218 8.66 8.60 -10.16
N GLU A 219 7.98 9.04 -11.22
CA GLU A 219 6.78 9.88 -11.12
C GLU A 219 5.67 9.15 -10.37
N LEU A 220 5.46 7.86 -10.65
CA LEU A 220 4.47 7.04 -9.97
C LEU A 220 4.76 6.94 -8.46
N LEU A 221 6.04 6.76 -8.09
CA LEU A 221 6.46 6.70 -6.68
C LEU A 221 6.22 8.03 -5.96
N ILE A 222 6.55 9.16 -6.59
CA ILE A 222 6.30 10.51 -6.04
C ILE A 222 4.79 10.71 -5.83
N ASP A 223 3.97 10.33 -6.80
CA ASP A 223 2.52 10.46 -6.70
C ASP A 223 1.94 9.54 -5.61
N ALA A 224 2.49 8.33 -5.45
CA ALA A 224 2.06 7.41 -4.40
C ALA A 224 2.35 7.96 -2.99
N VAL A 225 3.56 8.49 -2.74
CA VAL A 225 3.84 9.11 -1.42
C VAL A 225 3.09 10.43 -1.23
N THR A 226 2.77 11.15 -2.31
CA THR A 226 1.88 12.32 -2.26
C THR A 226 0.45 11.90 -1.88
N GLN A 227 -0.03 10.77 -2.40
CA GLN A 227 -1.33 10.21 -1.99
C GLN A 227 -1.35 9.80 -0.52
N CYS A 228 -0.21 9.35 0.04
CA CYS A 228 -0.08 9.03 1.47
C CYS A 228 0.00 10.27 2.37
N LEU A 229 0.42 11.43 1.85
CA LEU A 229 0.73 12.65 2.62
C LEU A 229 -0.38 13.07 3.61
N PRO A 230 -1.69 13.07 3.27
CA PRO A 230 -2.75 13.43 4.20
C PRO A 230 -2.79 12.56 5.47
N PHE A 231 -2.22 11.35 5.42
CA PHE A 231 -2.28 10.35 6.48
C PHE A 231 -0.99 10.24 7.28
N ILE A 232 0.15 10.63 6.71
CA ILE A 232 1.48 10.46 7.32
C ILE A 232 2.19 11.77 7.67
N GLY A 233 1.73 12.90 7.12
CA GLY A 233 2.33 14.21 7.29
C GLY A 233 3.64 14.42 6.51
N PHE A 234 4.08 15.65 6.46
CA PHE A 234 5.28 16.06 5.68
C PHE A 234 6.58 15.37 6.10
N PRO A 235 6.92 15.14 7.38
CA PRO A 235 8.21 14.55 7.73
C PRO A 235 8.44 13.20 7.06
N ARG A 236 7.49 12.27 7.16
CA ARG A 236 7.59 10.95 6.53
C ARG A 236 7.58 11.03 4.99
N MET A 237 6.75 11.91 4.44
CA MET A 237 6.70 12.13 2.99
C MET A 237 8.04 12.66 2.46
N LEU A 238 8.68 13.62 3.12
CA LEU A 238 9.97 14.17 2.68
C LEU A 238 11.10 13.13 2.80
N ASN A 239 11.10 12.28 3.83
CA ASN A 239 12.02 11.15 3.93
C ASN A 239 11.83 10.17 2.76
N ALA A 240 10.59 9.85 2.41
CA ALA A 240 10.28 9.00 1.25
C ALA A 240 10.79 9.62 -0.07
N ILE A 241 10.59 10.92 -0.29
CA ILE A 241 11.13 11.64 -1.46
C ILE A 241 12.66 11.58 -1.49
N SER A 242 13.34 11.72 -0.35
CA SER A 242 14.80 11.56 -0.28
C SER A 242 15.23 10.16 -0.73
N CYS A 243 14.56 9.11 -0.24
CA CYS A 243 14.83 7.72 -0.66
C CYS A 243 14.63 7.52 -2.16
N ILE A 244 13.54 8.04 -2.74
CA ILE A 244 13.30 7.99 -4.19
C ILE A 244 14.44 8.68 -4.95
N ASN A 245 14.83 9.88 -4.53
CA ASN A 245 15.86 10.67 -5.20
C ASN A 245 17.24 9.99 -5.19
N GLU A 246 17.57 9.21 -4.18
CA GLU A 246 18.86 8.52 -4.08
C GLU A 246 18.98 7.34 -5.06
N VAL A 247 17.88 6.70 -5.43
CA VAL A 247 17.88 5.51 -6.29
C VAL A 247 17.44 5.77 -7.74
N THR A 248 16.95 6.97 -8.03
CA THR A 248 16.41 7.32 -9.37
C THR A 248 17.14 8.49 -10.05
N ARG A 249 18.31 8.86 -9.54
CA ARG A 249 19.20 9.88 -10.13
C ARG A 249 20.01 9.34 -11.28
#